data_9b4269d6935d518dc324434699d4cfee
#
_entry.id   9b4269d6935d518dc324434699d4cfee
#
_cell.length_a   1.000
_cell.length_b   1.000
_cell.length_c   1.000
_cell.angle_alpha   90.00
_cell.angle_beta   90.00
_cell.angle_gamma   90.00
#
_symmetry.space_group_name_H-M   'P 1'
#
loop_
_entity.id
_entity.type
_entity.pdbx_description
1 polymer ?
#
loop_
_entity_poly.entity_id
_entity_poly.type
_entity_poly.pdbx_seq_one_letter_code
_entity_poly.pdbx_strand_id
1 'polypeptide(L)'
;MKISNWIGSFWHYLTVPTCVHCGEKLERDAAVFCADCYSRYRNARLRNCSRCSEILSRCACTNDYLDKHLVHRLIKIIRYISSVEDLPQNRLIFSLKRENRKDVARLCGGELADAIRKSVENYQSFVLTYIPRRRRERRKYGVDQAEILAKTIGKILDIPVIPTLYSLSKQTQKKLNAESRKKNASFAPLHGVDLSGKRILLVDDIVTTGATMGSAAMQLKGMGAKEIVGVCFAIAYKDPYVPFEKPPYEK
;
A
#
# COMPACT_ATOMS: atom_id res chain seq x y z
N MET A 1 -21.11 -18.91 43.93
CA MET A 1 -21.73 -17.78 43.25
C MET A 1 -20.62 -16.83 42.73
N LYS A 2 -20.51 -16.60 41.39
CA LYS A 2 -19.84 -15.49 40.69
C LYS A 2 -18.30 -15.50 40.54
N ILE A 3 -17.73 -16.58 39.98
CA ILE A 3 -16.41 -16.48 39.32
C ILE A 3 -16.56 -16.26 37.75
N SER A 4 -17.71 -16.64 37.19
CA SER A 4 -17.97 -16.56 35.74
C SER A 4 -18.05 -15.14 35.16
N ASN A 5 -18.46 -14.15 35.95
CA ASN A 5 -18.59 -12.76 35.49
C ASN A 5 -17.24 -12.03 35.38
N TRP A 6 -16.23 -12.42 36.14
CA TRP A 6 -14.91 -11.80 36.13
C TRP A 6 -14.10 -12.21 34.88
N ILE A 7 -14.20 -13.47 34.48
CA ILE A 7 -13.53 -14.01 33.29
C ILE A 7 -14.13 -13.38 32.04
N GLY A 8 -15.45 -13.26 31.95
CA GLY A 8 -16.12 -12.59 30.84
C GLY A 8 -15.74 -11.11 30.70
N SER A 9 -15.62 -10.40 31.84
CA SER A 9 -15.21 -8.99 31.86
C SER A 9 -13.73 -8.81 31.45
N PHE A 10 -12.84 -9.70 31.88
CA PHE A 10 -11.42 -9.69 31.54
C PHE A 10 -11.19 -9.96 30.05
N TRP A 11 -11.87 -10.95 29.47
CA TRP A 11 -11.84 -11.22 28.02
C TRP A 11 -12.45 -10.06 27.21
N HIS A 12 -13.47 -9.40 27.74
CA HIS A 12 -14.07 -8.22 27.13
C HIS A 12 -13.07 -7.06 27.04
N TYR A 13 -12.26 -6.84 28.09
CA TYR A 13 -11.20 -5.82 28.08
C TYR A 13 -10.07 -6.11 27.08
N LEU A 14 -9.77 -7.39 26.83
CA LEU A 14 -8.73 -7.81 25.87
C LEU A 14 -9.20 -7.78 24.41
N THR A 15 -10.51 -7.72 24.17
CA THR A 15 -11.09 -7.77 22.80
C THR A 15 -11.67 -6.45 22.31
N VAL A 16 -11.66 -5.40 23.13
CA VAL A 16 -12.14 -4.08 22.71
C VAL A 16 -11.17 -3.51 21.67
N PRO A 17 -11.65 -3.15 20.46
CA PRO A 17 -10.79 -2.53 19.46
C PRO A 17 -10.23 -1.19 19.97
N THR A 18 -9.01 -0.87 19.59
CA THR A 18 -8.36 0.37 19.98
C THR A 18 -8.02 1.22 18.76
N CYS A 19 -8.10 2.53 18.93
CA CYS A 19 -7.67 3.49 17.92
C CYS A 19 -6.22 3.22 17.50
N VAL A 20 -5.97 3.07 16.20
CA VAL A 20 -4.64 2.76 15.68
C VAL A 20 -3.63 3.87 15.96
N HIS A 21 -4.08 5.10 16.18
CA HIS A 21 -3.22 6.26 16.42
C HIS A 21 -2.99 6.50 17.91
N CYS A 22 -4.03 6.81 18.69
CA CYS A 22 -3.89 7.22 20.08
C CYS A 22 -4.04 6.09 21.11
N GLY A 23 -4.46 4.89 20.67
CA GLY A 23 -4.69 3.74 21.57
C GLY A 23 -5.98 3.79 22.36
N GLU A 24 -6.82 4.83 22.22
CA GLU A 24 -8.11 4.95 22.88
C GLU A 24 -9.02 3.77 22.51
N LYS A 25 -9.79 3.29 23.49
CA LYS A 25 -10.78 2.23 23.27
C LYS A 25 -11.88 2.71 22.34
N LEU A 26 -12.21 1.91 21.35
CA LEU A 26 -13.27 2.18 20.40
C LEU A 26 -14.55 1.46 20.78
N GLU A 27 -15.69 2.02 20.39
CA GLU A 27 -16.95 1.28 20.38
C GLU A 27 -16.84 0.09 19.42
N ARG A 28 -17.63 -0.98 19.67
CA ARG A 28 -17.49 -2.26 18.94
C ARG A 28 -17.58 -2.12 17.42
N ASP A 29 -18.38 -1.18 16.95
CA ASP A 29 -18.63 -0.94 15.52
C ASP A 29 -17.77 0.19 14.94
N ALA A 30 -16.92 0.82 15.77
CA ALA A 30 -16.00 1.84 15.30
C ALA A 30 -14.94 1.21 14.42
N ALA A 31 -14.61 1.94 13.35
CA ALA A 31 -13.58 1.54 12.41
C ALA A 31 -12.20 1.51 13.08
N VAL A 32 -11.17 2.02 12.46
CA VAL A 32 -9.77 1.94 12.88
C VAL A 32 -9.36 3.10 13.80
N PHE A 33 -10.11 4.21 13.80
CA PHE A 33 -9.82 5.45 14.51
C PHE A 33 -10.96 5.89 15.43
N CYS A 34 -10.64 6.58 16.54
CA CYS A 34 -11.59 7.41 17.27
C CYS A 34 -11.98 8.64 16.44
N ALA A 35 -13.01 9.38 16.86
CA ALA A 35 -13.57 10.51 16.11
C ALA A 35 -12.52 11.59 15.78
N ASP A 36 -11.69 11.97 16.76
CA ASP A 36 -10.67 13.01 16.59
C ASP A 36 -9.55 12.56 15.64
N CYS A 37 -9.03 11.35 15.83
CA CYS A 37 -8.00 10.80 14.95
C CYS A 37 -8.53 10.58 13.53
N TYR A 38 -9.79 10.21 13.39
CA TYR A 38 -10.44 10.10 12.09
C TYR A 38 -10.60 11.46 11.40
N SER A 39 -10.96 12.51 12.12
CA SER A 39 -11.02 13.87 11.58
C SER A 39 -9.66 14.33 11.05
N ARG A 40 -8.58 14.13 11.84
CA ARG A 40 -7.21 14.42 11.42
C ARG A 40 -6.79 13.61 10.19
N TYR A 41 -7.12 12.32 10.15
CA TYR A 41 -6.87 11.45 9.01
C TYR A 41 -7.63 11.89 7.76
N ARG A 42 -8.90 12.25 7.88
CA ARG A 42 -9.70 12.81 6.76
C ARG A 42 -9.03 14.04 6.16
N ASN A 43 -8.56 14.96 6.98
CA ASN A 43 -7.86 16.16 6.51
C ASN A 43 -6.57 15.81 5.76
N ALA A 44 -5.83 14.81 6.21
CA ALA A 44 -4.64 14.31 5.50
C ALA A 44 -4.97 13.74 4.10
N ARG A 45 -6.15 13.13 3.93
CA ARG A 45 -6.63 12.61 2.63
C ARG A 45 -7.04 13.70 1.64
N LEU A 46 -7.41 14.89 2.12
CA LEU A 46 -7.84 16.00 1.28
C LEU A 46 -6.66 16.80 0.70
N ARG A 47 -5.42 16.36 0.92
CA ARG A 47 -4.25 17.03 0.36
C ARG A 47 -4.18 16.87 -1.15
N ASN A 48 -3.84 17.97 -1.81
CA ASN A 48 -3.76 18.03 -3.26
C ASN A 48 -2.41 17.52 -3.78
N CYS A 49 -2.44 17.04 -5.00
CA CYS A 49 -1.26 16.73 -5.79
C CYS A 49 -0.64 18.04 -6.30
N SER A 50 0.67 18.22 -6.15
CA SER A 50 1.40 19.40 -6.63
C SER A 50 1.50 19.48 -8.16
N ARG A 51 1.31 18.37 -8.88
CA ARG A 51 1.38 18.34 -10.35
C ARG A 51 0.06 18.71 -11.03
N CYS A 52 -1.08 18.27 -10.50
CA CYS A 52 -2.39 18.45 -11.15
C CYS A 52 -3.43 19.15 -10.26
N SER A 53 -3.07 19.54 -9.03
CA SER A 53 -3.94 20.19 -8.04
C SER A 53 -5.17 19.37 -7.61
N GLU A 54 -5.35 18.16 -8.13
CA GLU A 54 -6.37 17.23 -7.68
C GLU A 54 -6.04 16.63 -6.32
N ILE A 55 -7.08 16.21 -5.58
CA ILE A 55 -6.91 15.44 -4.34
C ILE A 55 -6.13 14.15 -4.65
N LEU A 56 -5.18 13.77 -3.79
CA LEU A 56 -4.31 12.62 -4.03
C LEU A 56 -5.06 11.34 -4.38
N SER A 57 -6.19 11.06 -3.74
CA SER A 57 -7.00 9.88 -4.00
C SER A 57 -7.77 9.89 -5.35
N ARG A 58 -7.78 11.02 -6.06
CA ARG A 58 -8.33 11.18 -7.41
C ARG A 58 -7.26 11.40 -8.46
N CYS A 59 -6.04 11.65 -8.02
CA CYS A 59 -4.90 11.94 -8.88
C CYS A 59 -4.20 10.65 -9.32
N ALA A 60 -3.91 10.53 -10.60
CA ALA A 60 -3.14 9.41 -11.16
C ALA A 60 -1.69 9.79 -11.52
N CYS A 61 -1.22 11.01 -11.20
CA CYS A 61 0.14 11.45 -11.46
C CYS A 61 1.17 10.54 -10.77
N THR A 62 2.26 10.31 -11.45
CA THR A 62 3.42 9.54 -10.97
C THR A 62 4.64 10.46 -10.82
N ASN A 63 5.80 9.94 -10.50
CA ASN A 63 7.06 10.66 -10.53
C ASN A 63 7.88 10.28 -11.76
N ASP A 64 8.89 11.09 -12.10
CA ASP A 64 9.70 10.91 -13.30
C ASP A 64 10.43 9.56 -13.36
N TYR A 65 10.77 8.99 -12.18
CA TYR A 65 11.38 7.67 -12.10
C TYR A 65 10.42 6.57 -12.55
N LEU A 66 9.19 6.59 -12.06
CA LEU A 66 8.17 5.62 -12.42
C LEU A 66 7.75 5.75 -13.87
N ASP A 67 7.63 6.99 -14.40
CA ASP A 67 7.35 7.23 -15.82
C ASP A 67 8.40 6.59 -16.71
N LYS A 68 9.68 6.78 -16.40
CA LYS A 68 10.80 6.14 -17.11
C LYS A 68 10.80 4.60 -17.02
N HIS A 69 10.10 4.03 -16.02
CA HIS A 69 10.01 2.59 -15.78
C HIS A 69 8.62 2.04 -16.13
N LEU A 70 7.91 2.67 -17.07
CA LEU A 70 6.66 2.19 -17.67
C LEU A 70 5.47 2.13 -16.69
N VAL A 71 5.51 2.91 -15.61
CA VAL A 71 4.38 3.15 -14.70
C VAL A 71 3.95 4.60 -14.86
N HIS A 72 3.06 4.86 -15.82
CA HIS A 72 2.61 6.21 -16.16
C HIS A 72 1.44 6.70 -15.31
N ARG A 73 0.84 5.81 -14.52
CA ARG A 73 -0.29 6.11 -13.63
C ARG A 73 -0.05 5.46 -12.28
N LEU A 74 -0.26 6.24 -11.20
CA LEU A 74 -0.13 5.77 -9.82
C LEU A 74 -1.36 6.19 -9.01
N ILE A 75 -2.17 5.21 -8.61
CA ILE A 75 -3.28 5.39 -7.67
C ILE A 75 -2.71 5.41 -6.25
N LYS A 76 -3.08 6.42 -5.48
CA LYS A 76 -2.56 6.66 -4.13
C LYS A 76 -3.58 7.37 -3.26
N ILE A 77 -3.50 7.21 -1.96
CA ILE A 77 -4.50 7.78 -1.03
C ILE A 77 -3.92 8.94 -0.23
N ILE A 78 -2.75 8.74 0.37
CA ILE A 78 -2.19 9.69 1.33
C ILE A 78 -0.72 9.99 1.04
N ARG A 79 -0.23 11.05 1.70
CA ARG A 79 1.21 11.33 1.80
C ARG A 79 1.73 10.87 3.16
N TYR A 80 2.76 10.02 3.15
CA TYR A 80 3.54 9.67 4.33
C TYR A 80 4.61 10.76 4.59
N ILE A 81 4.71 11.23 5.82
CA ILE A 81 5.63 12.31 6.22
C ILE A 81 6.56 11.77 7.31
N SER A 82 7.76 11.35 6.92
CA SER A 82 8.70 10.69 7.84
C SER A 82 9.26 11.58 8.94
N SER A 83 9.22 12.90 8.78
CA SER A 83 9.71 13.87 9.76
C SER A 83 8.74 14.16 10.91
N VAL A 84 7.50 13.66 10.84
CA VAL A 84 6.46 13.88 11.84
C VAL A 84 5.93 12.52 12.30
N GLU A 85 6.19 12.17 13.55
CA GLU A 85 5.82 10.86 14.09
C GLU A 85 4.34 10.78 14.46
N ASP A 86 3.78 11.85 15.04
CA ASP A 86 2.41 11.90 15.56
C ASP A 86 1.38 12.28 14.49
N LEU A 87 1.30 11.49 13.43
CA LEU A 87 0.27 11.62 12.40
C LEU A 87 -0.55 10.33 12.25
N PRO A 88 -1.89 10.42 12.27
CA PRO A 88 -2.75 9.24 12.11
C PRO A 88 -2.43 8.40 10.87
N GLN A 89 -2.14 9.04 9.73
CA GLN A 89 -1.78 8.36 8.49
C GLN A 89 -0.41 7.64 8.60
N ASN A 90 0.55 8.19 9.34
CA ASN A 90 1.84 7.53 9.54
C ASN A 90 1.69 6.30 10.43
N ARG A 91 0.89 6.41 11.50
CA ARG A 91 0.60 5.31 12.40
C ARG A 91 -0.19 4.20 11.72
N LEU A 92 -1.09 4.55 10.80
CA LEU A 92 -1.81 3.59 9.97
C LEU A 92 -0.85 2.74 9.11
N ILE A 93 0.12 3.40 8.44
CA ILE A 93 1.16 2.71 7.65
C ILE A 93 2.05 1.84 8.54
N PHE A 94 2.41 2.31 9.73
CA PHE A 94 3.19 1.52 10.68
C PHE A 94 2.42 0.26 11.10
N SER A 95 1.15 0.41 11.46
CA SER A 95 0.29 -0.70 11.86
C SER A 95 0.11 -1.72 10.72
N LEU A 96 -0.14 -1.24 9.49
CA LEU A 96 -0.19 -2.10 8.31
C LEU A 96 1.10 -2.91 8.15
N LYS A 97 2.26 -2.31 8.42
CA LYS A 97 3.58 -2.97 8.23
C LYS A 97 3.97 -3.94 9.33
N ARG A 98 3.52 -3.76 10.56
CA ARG A 98 4.08 -4.44 11.73
C ARG A 98 3.08 -5.16 12.62
N GLU A 99 1.82 -4.72 12.65
CA GLU A 99 0.83 -5.18 13.62
C GLU A 99 -0.17 -6.20 13.05
N ASN A 100 -0.16 -6.41 11.74
CA ASN A 100 -1.05 -7.35 11.03
C ASN A 100 -2.55 -7.16 11.39
N ARG A 101 -2.97 -5.93 11.62
CA ARG A 101 -4.36 -5.58 11.94
C ARG A 101 -5.25 -5.72 10.72
N LYS A 102 -6.21 -6.64 10.78
CA LYS A 102 -7.16 -6.89 9.68
C LYS A 102 -8.09 -5.72 9.40
N ASP A 103 -8.46 -4.95 10.42
CA ASP A 103 -9.28 -3.74 10.31
C ASP A 103 -8.54 -2.65 9.53
N VAL A 104 -7.25 -2.43 9.82
CA VAL A 104 -6.39 -1.51 9.09
C VAL A 104 -6.25 -1.93 7.62
N ALA A 105 -5.99 -3.20 7.37
CA ALA A 105 -5.87 -3.72 6.00
C ALA A 105 -7.19 -3.55 5.22
N ARG A 106 -8.34 -3.74 5.88
CA ARG A 106 -9.67 -3.54 5.29
C ARG A 106 -9.93 -2.07 4.95
N LEU A 107 -9.57 -1.14 5.86
CA LEU A 107 -9.67 0.29 5.61
C LEU A 107 -8.81 0.70 4.41
N CYS A 108 -7.52 0.37 4.44
CA CYS A 108 -6.59 0.75 3.38
C CYS A 108 -6.97 0.15 2.02
N GLY A 109 -7.33 -1.13 1.99
CA GLY A 109 -7.77 -1.81 0.78
C GLY A 109 -9.10 -1.29 0.25
N GLY A 110 -10.04 -0.93 1.14
CA GLY A 110 -11.32 -0.31 0.77
C GLY A 110 -11.12 1.05 0.10
N GLU A 111 -10.29 1.91 0.68
CA GLU A 111 -9.99 3.22 0.10
C GLU A 111 -9.26 3.12 -1.25
N LEU A 112 -8.35 2.16 -1.38
CA LEU A 112 -7.70 1.89 -2.67
C LEU A 112 -8.69 1.35 -3.71
N ALA A 113 -9.59 0.45 -3.33
CA ALA A 113 -10.64 -0.04 -4.21
C ALA A 113 -11.55 1.09 -4.72
N ASP A 114 -11.94 2.00 -3.83
CA ASP A 114 -12.75 3.17 -4.20
C ASP A 114 -11.99 4.12 -5.14
N ALA A 115 -10.70 4.34 -4.90
CA ALA A 115 -9.86 5.16 -5.77
C ALA A 115 -9.67 4.53 -7.15
N ILE A 116 -9.46 3.21 -7.22
CA ILE A 116 -9.37 2.46 -8.49
C ILE A 116 -10.67 2.59 -9.26
N ARG A 117 -11.82 2.33 -8.62
CA ARG A 117 -13.16 2.42 -9.26
C ARG A 117 -13.43 3.80 -9.87
N LYS A 118 -12.92 4.87 -9.24
CA LYS A 118 -13.11 6.26 -9.69
C LYS A 118 -12.10 6.71 -10.75
N SER A 119 -10.92 6.13 -10.77
CA SER A 119 -9.80 6.64 -11.57
C SER A 119 -9.36 5.71 -12.69
N VAL A 120 -9.78 4.45 -12.71
CA VAL A 120 -9.37 3.46 -13.70
C VAL A 120 -10.60 2.99 -14.49
N GLU A 121 -10.70 3.43 -15.72
CA GLU A 121 -11.75 2.98 -16.64
C GLU A 121 -11.60 1.49 -16.94
N ASN A 122 -12.73 0.79 -16.98
CA ASN A 122 -12.78 -0.66 -17.24
C ASN A 122 -11.84 -1.46 -16.33
N TYR A 123 -11.77 -1.08 -15.04
CA TYR A 123 -10.89 -1.72 -14.06
C TYR A 123 -11.10 -3.25 -13.98
N GLN A 124 -12.29 -3.75 -14.32
CA GLN A 124 -12.62 -5.18 -14.35
C GLN A 124 -11.77 -5.97 -15.39
N SER A 125 -11.21 -5.28 -16.39
CA SER A 125 -10.32 -5.90 -17.39
C SER A 125 -8.87 -6.05 -16.91
N PHE A 126 -8.57 -5.57 -15.70
CA PHE A 126 -7.24 -5.69 -15.10
C PHE A 126 -7.10 -6.97 -14.26
N VAL A 127 -5.86 -7.34 -14.05
CA VAL A 127 -5.45 -8.34 -13.07
C VAL A 127 -4.65 -7.63 -11.97
N LEU A 128 -4.92 -7.97 -10.73
CA LEU A 128 -4.12 -7.50 -9.60
C LEU A 128 -2.89 -8.39 -9.41
N THR A 129 -1.76 -7.76 -9.19
CA THR A 129 -0.57 -8.39 -8.65
C THR A 129 0.06 -7.49 -7.59
N TYR A 130 1.03 -7.99 -6.87
CA TYR A 130 1.65 -7.25 -5.77
C TYR A 130 3.16 -7.39 -5.78
N ILE A 131 3.84 -6.41 -5.18
CA ILE A 131 5.29 -6.43 -5.02
C ILE A 131 5.65 -7.33 -3.83
N PRO A 132 6.32 -8.48 -4.06
CA PRO A 132 6.58 -9.45 -3.01
C PRO A 132 7.66 -8.95 -2.04
N ARG A 133 7.40 -9.10 -0.76
CA ARG A 133 8.36 -8.79 0.30
C ARG A 133 9.55 -9.74 0.28
N ARG A 134 10.71 -9.27 0.73
CA ARG A 134 11.90 -10.13 0.89
C ARG A 134 11.60 -11.25 1.89
N ARG A 135 12.04 -12.47 1.60
CA ARG A 135 11.82 -13.66 2.46
C ARG A 135 12.21 -13.43 3.92
N ARG A 136 13.31 -12.70 4.20
CA ARG A 136 13.75 -12.36 5.55
C ARG A 136 12.72 -11.50 6.29
N GLU A 137 12.17 -10.51 5.63
CA GLU A 137 11.16 -9.61 6.20
C GLU A 137 9.83 -10.33 6.39
N ARG A 138 9.42 -11.16 5.42
CA ARG A 138 8.23 -12.00 5.54
C ARG A 138 8.33 -12.96 6.74
N ARG A 139 9.52 -13.55 7.00
CA ARG A 139 9.74 -14.37 8.20
C ARG A 139 9.67 -13.57 9.49
N LYS A 140 10.16 -12.33 9.49
CA LYS A 140 10.19 -11.47 10.68
C LYS A 140 8.79 -10.96 11.06
N TYR A 141 7.97 -10.59 10.08
CA TYR A 141 6.68 -9.92 10.29
C TYR A 141 5.47 -10.82 10.00
N GLY A 142 5.69 -12.04 9.52
CA GLY A 142 4.64 -13.05 9.28
C GLY A 142 3.76 -12.82 8.05
N VAL A 143 3.74 -11.61 7.49
CA VAL A 143 2.81 -11.21 6.43
C VAL A 143 3.47 -10.34 5.36
N ASP A 144 2.88 -10.35 4.19
CA ASP A 144 3.20 -9.46 3.07
C ASP A 144 2.06 -8.44 2.90
N GLN A 145 2.35 -7.18 3.16
CA GLN A 145 1.33 -6.12 3.19
C GLN A 145 0.76 -5.86 1.81
N ALA A 146 1.61 -5.85 0.78
CA ALA A 146 1.15 -5.65 -0.59
C ALA A 146 0.24 -6.81 -1.04
N GLU A 147 0.54 -8.05 -0.62
CA GLU A 147 -0.32 -9.21 -0.85
C GLU A 147 -1.69 -9.04 -0.16
N ILE A 148 -1.70 -8.63 1.12
CA ILE A 148 -2.94 -8.41 1.88
C ILE A 148 -3.78 -7.32 1.23
N LEU A 149 -3.17 -6.20 0.85
CA LEU A 149 -3.86 -5.11 0.15
C LEU A 149 -4.42 -5.59 -1.19
N ALA A 150 -3.63 -6.26 -2.01
CA ALA A 150 -4.07 -6.79 -3.29
C ALA A 150 -5.26 -7.75 -3.13
N LYS A 151 -5.21 -8.68 -2.18
CA LYS A 151 -6.31 -9.61 -1.88
C LYS A 151 -7.57 -8.88 -1.38
N THR A 152 -7.40 -7.84 -0.56
CA THR A 152 -8.52 -7.05 -0.07
C THR A 152 -9.19 -6.27 -1.21
N ILE A 153 -8.39 -5.62 -2.05
CA ILE A 153 -8.86 -4.90 -3.24
C ILE A 153 -9.56 -5.87 -4.20
N GLY A 154 -8.92 -7.00 -4.50
CA GLY A 154 -9.47 -8.01 -5.41
C GLY A 154 -10.83 -8.55 -4.97
N LYS A 155 -10.99 -8.79 -3.67
CA LYS A 155 -12.28 -9.19 -3.09
C LYS A 155 -13.35 -8.11 -3.20
N ILE A 156 -13.00 -6.82 -3.04
CA ILE A 156 -13.97 -5.70 -3.09
C ILE A 156 -14.37 -5.37 -4.52
N LEU A 157 -13.43 -5.47 -5.47
CA LEU A 157 -13.65 -5.10 -6.88
C LEU A 157 -14.05 -6.29 -7.76
N ASP A 158 -14.01 -7.50 -7.21
CA ASP A 158 -14.19 -8.77 -7.95
C ASP A 158 -13.18 -8.90 -9.11
N ILE A 159 -11.90 -8.66 -8.81
CA ILE A 159 -10.80 -8.74 -9.77
C ILE A 159 -9.83 -9.85 -9.33
N PRO A 160 -9.34 -10.70 -10.26
CA PRO A 160 -8.42 -11.78 -9.92
C PRO A 160 -7.08 -11.23 -9.41
N VAL A 161 -6.53 -11.87 -8.38
CA VAL A 161 -5.20 -11.59 -7.81
C VAL A 161 -4.27 -12.72 -8.18
N ILE A 162 -3.24 -12.43 -8.96
CA ILE A 162 -2.25 -13.42 -9.43
C ILE A 162 -0.87 -13.03 -8.90
N PRO A 163 -0.22 -13.86 -8.09
CA PRO A 163 1.20 -13.66 -7.77
C PRO A 163 2.02 -13.87 -9.05
N THR A 164 2.90 -12.92 -9.36
CA THR A 164 3.64 -12.92 -10.62
C THR A 164 5.15 -12.92 -10.42
N LEU A 165 5.61 -12.43 -9.28
CA LEU A 165 7.02 -12.18 -8.99
C LEU A 165 7.44 -12.80 -7.65
N TYR A 166 8.73 -13.07 -7.50
CA TYR A 166 9.36 -13.31 -6.22
C TYR A 166 10.56 -12.40 -6.01
N SER A 167 10.83 -12.04 -4.75
CA SER A 167 11.96 -11.18 -4.40
C SER A 167 13.26 -11.96 -4.38
N LEU A 168 14.27 -11.45 -5.07
CA LEU A 168 15.63 -12.03 -5.11
C LEU A 168 16.40 -11.71 -3.82
N SER A 169 17.14 -12.70 -3.30
CA SER A 169 18.06 -12.46 -2.21
C SER A 169 19.30 -11.70 -2.71
N LYS A 170 20.03 -11.01 -1.79
CA LYS A 170 21.31 -10.37 -2.14
C LYS A 170 22.33 -11.37 -2.70
N GLN A 171 22.33 -12.62 -2.23
CA GLN A 171 23.21 -13.69 -2.73
C GLN A 171 22.80 -14.14 -4.14
N THR A 172 21.50 -14.26 -4.41
CA THR A 172 20.99 -14.60 -5.74
C THR A 172 21.27 -13.49 -6.74
N GLN A 173 21.15 -12.22 -6.33
CA GLN A 173 21.53 -11.07 -7.16
C GLN A 173 23.01 -11.07 -7.55
N LYS A 174 23.90 -11.52 -6.66
CA LYS A 174 25.34 -11.65 -6.93
C LYS A 174 25.69 -12.79 -7.92
N LYS A 175 24.85 -13.83 -8.00
CA LYS A 175 25.05 -14.98 -8.88
C LYS A 175 24.50 -14.77 -10.30
N LEU A 176 23.68 -13.74 -10.50
CA LEU A 176 23.16 -13.39 -11.83
C LEU A 176 24.30 -12.92 -12.73
N ASN A 177 24.23 -13.28 -14.01
CA ASN A 177 25.20 -12.86 -15.04
C ASN A 177 25.24 -11.33 -15.19
N ALA A 178 26.26 -10.80 -15.88
CA ALA A 178 26.51 -9.37 -16.00
C ALA A 178 25.33 -8.56 -16.56
N GLU A 179 24.50 -9.18 -17.41
CA GLU A 179 23.35 -8.56 -18.04
C GLU A 179 22.18 -8.34 -17.06
N SER A 180 21.94 -9.30 -16.19
CA SER A 180 20.96 -9.20 -15.10
C SER A 180 21.40 -8.25 -13.98
N ARG A 181 22.73 -8.10 -13.77
CA ARG A 181 23.29 -7.11 -12.81
C ARG A 181 23.10 -5.68 -13.30
N LYS A 182 23.23 -5.40 -14.62
CA LYS A 182 22.98 -4.07 -15.20
C LYS A 182 21.54 -3.61 -15.01
N LYS A 183 20.57 -4.53 -14.85
CA LYS A 183 19.15 -4.21 -14.64
C LYS A 183 18.75 -4.04 -13.18
N ASN A 184 19.68 -4.11 -12.20
CA ASN A 184 19.38 -4.02 -10.75
C ASN A 184 18.12 -4.82 -10.35
N ALA A 185 17.95 -6.03 -10.91
CA ALA A 185 16.76 -6.83 -10.74
C ALA A 185 16.59 -7.23 -9.27
N SER A 186 15.62 -6.64 -8.61
CA SER A 186 15.21 -7.01 -7.24
C SER A 186 14.21 -8.16 -7.23
N PHE A 187 13.65 -8.48 -8.39
CA PHE A 187 12.57 -9.46 -8.59
C PHE A 187 12.86 -10.37 -9.78
N ALA A 188 12.27 -11.56 -9.74
CA ALA A 188 12.22 -12.46 -10.89
C ALA A 188 10.79 -12.99 -11.08
N PRO A 189 10.41 -13.34 -12.33
CA PRO A 189 9.12 -13.92 -12.63
C PRO A 189 8.91 -15.28 -11.93
N LEU A 190 7.68 -15.53 -11.51
CA LEU A 190 7.26 -16.87 -11.13
C LEU A 190 7.12 -17.74 -12.39
N HIS A 191 7.57 -18.99 -12.29
CA HIS A 191 7.49 -19.94 -13.39
C HIS A 191 6.03 -20.21 -13.79
N GLY A 192 5.76 -20.30 -15.10
CA GLY A 192 4.44 -20.65 -15.64
C GLY A 192 3.43 -19.50 -15.64
N VAL A 193 3.82 -18.26 -15.29
CA VAL A 193 2.93 -17.10 -15.36
C VAL A 193 3.13 -16.37 -16.68
N ASP A 194 2.07 -16.29 -17.48
CA ASP A 194 2.01 -15.51 -18.71
C ASP A 194 1.11 -14.29 -18.52
N LEU A 195 1.65 -13.11 -18.84
CA LEU A 195 0.96 -11.83 -18.78
C LEU A 195 0.71 -11.21 -20.16
N SER A 196 0.87 -11.99 -21.23
CA SER A 196 0.69 -11.51 -22.60
C SER A 196 -0.66 -10.83 -22.79
N GLY A 197 -0.63 -9.57 -23.18
CA GLY A 197 -1.80 -8.74 -23.40
C GLY A 197 -2.59 -8.31 -22.16
N LYS A 198 -2.21 -8.73 -20.94
CA LYS A 198 -2.92 -8.39 -19.70
C LYS A 198 -2.63 -6.96 -19.23
N ARG A 199 -3.67 -6.33 -18.68
CA ARG A 199 -3.58 -5.04 -17.98
C ARG A 199 -3.42 -5.31 -16.49
N ILE A 200 -2.44 -4.66 -15.84
CA ILE A 200 -2.00 -4.99 -14.48
C ILE A 200 -2.19 -3.81 -13.54
N LEU A 201 -2.84 -4.07 -12.39
CA LEU A 201 -2.78 -3.23 -11.18
C LEU A 201 -1.67 -3.76 -10.28
N LEU A 202 -0.53 -3.05 -10.21
CA LEU A 202 0.64 -3.43 -9.42
C LEU A 202 0.58 -2.77 -8.04
N VAL A 203 0.34 -3.57 -7.00
CA VAL A 203 0.09 -3.11 -5.63
C VAL A 203 1.35 -3.09 -4.78
N ASP A 204 1.55 -1.99 -4.04
CA ASP A 204 2.52 -1.85 -2.95
C ASP A 204 1.87 -1.15 -1.74
N ASP A 205 2.50 -1.16 -0.57
CA ASP A 205 2.02 -0.43 0.61
C ASP A 205 2.41 1.07 0.53
N ILE A 206 3.66 1.36 0.19
CA ILE A 206 4.21 2.72 0.13
C ILE A 206 5.22 2.87 -1.01
N VAL A 207 5.07 3.92 -1.79
CA VAL A 207 6.05 4.32 -2.81
C VAL A 207 6.89 5.48 -2.29
N THR A 208 8.20 5.25 -2.16
CA THR A 208 9.18 6.28 -1.80
C THR A 208 9.81 6.90 -3.05
N THR A 209 10.90 6.37 -3.56
CA THR A 209 11.52 6.80 -4.82
C THR A 209 10.85 6.21 -6.06
N GLY A 210 10.08 5.14 -5.90
CA GLY A 210 9.53 4.36 -7.00
C GLY A 210 10.44 3.21 -7.48
N ALA A 211 11.68 3.10 -6.95
CA ALA A 211 12.66 2.12 -7.43
C ALA A 211 12.16 0.67 -7.36
N THR A 212 11.50 0.30 -6.29
CA THR A 212 10.93 -1.04 -6.08
C THR A 212 9.82 -1.33 -7.11
N MET A 213 8.88 -0.39 -7.24
CA MET A 213 7.74 -0.52 -8.16
C MET A 213 8.21 -0.50 -9.63
N GLY A 214 9.15 0.39 -9.99
CA GLY A 214 9.72 0.44 -11.33
C GLY A 214 10.47 -0.85 -11.69
N SER A 215 11.26 -1.40 -10.76
CA SER A 215 11.93 -2.70 -10.97
C SER A 215 10.93 -3.84 -11.18
N ALA A 216 9.85 -3.88 -10.41
CA ALA A 216 8.79 -4.87 -10.59
C ALA A 216 8.07 -4.70 -11.93
N ALA A 217 7.72 -3.45 -12.30
CA ALA A 217 7.05 -3.14 -13.56
C ALA A 217 7.86 -3.58 -14.78
N MET A 218 9.17 -3.38 -14.76
CA MET A 218 10.06 -3.84 -15.85
C MET A 218 10.01 -5.37 -16.03
N GLN A 219 9.94 -6.13 -14.91
CA GLN A 219 9.77 -7.59 -14.99
C GLN A 219 8.41 -7.97 -15.60
N LEU A 220 7.33 -7.32 -15.14
CA LEU A 220 5.99 -7.58 -15.68
C LEU A 220 5.88 -7.24 -17.18
N LYS A 221 6.54 -6.18 -17.62
CA LYS A 221 6.64 -5.86 -19.06
C LYS A 221 7.39 -6.94 -19.84
N GLY A 222 8.49 -7.46 -19.28
CA GLY A 222 9.22 -8.60 -19.85
C GLY A 222 8.39 -9.88 -19.95
N MET A 223 7.35 -10.02 -19.10
CA MET A 223 6.37 -11.12 -19.14
C MET A 223 5.18 -10.85 -20.08
N GLY A 224 5.20 -9.76 -20.86
CA GLY A 224 4.18 -9.44 -21.86
C GLY A 224 3.02 -8.56 -21.37
N ALA A 225 3.11 -7.96 -20.18
CA ALA A 225 2.05 -7.07 -19.68
C ALA A 225 1.82 -5.89 -20.63
N LYS A 226 0.56 -5.68 -21.05
CA LYS A 226 0.16 -4.60 -21.98
C LYS A 226 0.23 -3.23 -21.32
N GLU A 227 -0.33 -3.10 -20.13
CA GLU A 227 -0.43 -1.88 -19.35
C GLU A 227 -0.16 -2.16 -17.88
N ILE A 228 0.51 -1.22 -17.18
CA ILE A 228 0.76 -1.32 -15.75
C ILE A 228 0.33 0.00 -15.10
N VAL A 229 -0.60 -0.09 -14.16
CA VAL A 229 -1.00 1.00 -13.26
C VAL A 229 -0.49 0.67 -11.87
N GLY A 230 0.33 1.55 -11.29
CA GLY A 230 0.78 1.44 -9.92
C GLY A 230 -0.37 1.74 -8.94
N VAL A 231 -0.40 1.01 -7.83
CA VAL A 231 -1.37 1.21 -6.75
C VAL A 231 -0.62 1.17 -5.44
N CYS A 232 -0.68 2.22 -4.64
CA CYS A 232 -0.09 2.24 -3.30
C CYS A 232 -0.98 3.00 -2.32
N PHE A 233 -0.91 2.63 -1.05
CA PHE A 233 -1.68 3.37 -0.05
C PHE A 233 -1.06 4.74 0.22
N ALA A 234 0.27 4.81 0.32
CA ALA A 234 0.97 6.05 0.60
C ALA A 234 2.10 6.35 -0.38
N ILE A 235 2.36 7.64 -0.58
CA ILE A 235 3.60 8.13 -1.20
C ILE A 235 4.45 8.86 -0.16
N ALA A 236 5.78 8.70 -0.22
CA ALA A 236 6.72 9.33 0.69
C ALA A 236 7.83 10.13 -0.03
N TYR A 237 7.76 10.26 -1.36
CA TYR A 237 8.73 11.08 -2.07
C TYR A 237 8.50 12.57 -1.77
N LYS A 238 9.60 13.29 -1.60
CA LYS A 238 9.57 14.74 -1.48
C LYS A 238 9.12 15.33 -2.81
N ASP A 239 8.10 16.18 -2.75
CA ASP A 239 7.75 17.00 -3.87
C ASP A 239 8.59 18.30 -3.78
N PRO A 240 9.44 18.59 -4.76
CA PRO A 240 10.29 19.77 -4.72
C PRO A 240 9.51 21.08 -4.76
N TYR A 241 8.24 21.06 -5.13
CA TYR A 241 7.42 22.26 -5.34
C TYR A 241 6.45 22.57 -4.18
N VAL A 242 6.32 21.71 -3.17
CA VAL A 242 5.46 22.00 -2.01
C VAL A 242 6.32 22.21 -0.78
N PRO A 243 6.43 23.46 -0.26
CA PRO A 243 6.96 23.68 1.06
C PRO A 243 6.19 22.83 2.06
N PHE A 244 6.88 22.23 3.01
CA PHE A 244 6.25 21.53 4.11
C PHE A 244 5.53 22.55 4.98
N GLU A 245 4.28 22.82 4.72
CA GLU A 245 3.42 23.55 5.67
C GLU A 245 3.06 22.57 6.78
N LYS A 246 3.49 22.89 8.01
CA LYS A 246 2.99 22.21 9.20
C LYS A 246 1.46 22.29 9.19
N PRO A 247 0.76 21.20 9.50
CA PRO A 247 -0.69 21.25 9.61
C PRO A 247 -1.10 22.35 10.62
N PRO A 248 -2.19 23.09 10.38
CA PRO A 248 -2.59 24.24 11.20
C PRO A 248 -2.92 23.90 12.67
N TYR A 249 -2.92 22.62 13.03
CA TYR A 249 -3.15 22.13 14.40
C TYR A 249 -1.84 21.79 15.18
N GLU A 250 -0.66 22.00 14.56
CA GLU A 250 0.63 21.93 15.27
C GLU A 250 1.10 23.34 15.68
N LYS A 251 0.35 23.96 16.61
CA LYS A 251 0.83 25.12 17.38
C LYS A 251 1.29 24.66 18.75
#